data_ff0bdd5766b1b4a4ed95d62358f38e7e
#
_entry.id   ff0bdd5766b1b4a4ed95d62358f38e7e
#
_cell.length_a   1.000
_cell.length_b   1.000
_cell.length_c   1.000
_cell.angle_alpha   90.00
_cell.angle_beta   90.00
_cell.angle_gamma   90.00
#
_symmetry.space_group_name_H-M   'P 1'
#
loop_
_entity.id
_entity.type
_entity.pdbx_description
1 polymer ?
#
loop_
_entity_poly.entity_id
_entity_poly.type
_entity_poly.pdbx_seq_one_letter_code
_entity_poly.pdbx_strand_id
1 'polypeptide(L)'
;MRHRCVVVTVLSVALSIVCAEALETDQYWAWGRPLADSTDAVNARFNLELERAIASFPEDRPPESCRKIAVAYRKRMRFLLLHEIQVWAWNSEWVARIPDGGEEQREYGRTNLYSNHPLIDTGTWMPFTPTIEVAGVRMGTDKLAHFVSSGWTYYSEYQRGLKKGESPEAAERRAVRRGIVEESLILGKMASGVLAIADIEASYAGIHLYRDLCDDEDPILRLEEGGWVISRPVDLRDYVTPRWDESYQPPIYSKGRWRKVRPVLETYCDRLGDPRVVEMRRRYRNRDRISPVGKVVAERVAMSKLEDPAQFGLEAVCTAAAS
;
A
#
# COMPACT_ATOMS: atom_id res chain seq x y z
N MET A 1 10.39 30.76 29.72
CA MET A 1 11.16 29.67 29.08
C MET A 1 10.40 28.34 28.89
N ARG A 2 9.17 28.20 29.41
CA ARG A 2 8.40 26.91 29.30
C ARG A 2 7.61 26.71 27.98
N HIS A 3 7.30 27.76 27.24
CA HIS A 3 6.48 27.62 26.00
C HIS A 3 7.26 27.22 24.73
N ARG A 4 8.59 27.37 24.71
CA ARG A 4 9.40 26.98 23.54
C ARG A 4 9.62 25.45 23.42
N CYS A 5 9.68 24.73 24.55
CA CYS A 5 9.87 23.27 24.53
C CYS A 5 8.62 22.51 24.04
N VAL A 6 7.41 23.00 24.35
CA VAL A 6 6.15 22.33 23.95
C VAL A 6 5.91 22.43 22.44
N VAL A 7 6.22 23.58 21.84
CA VAL A 7 6.05 23.76 20.38
C VAL A 7 7.01 22.91 19.58
N VAL A 8 8.27 22.76 20.04
CA VAL A 8 9.26 21.91 19.35
C VAL A 8 8.88 20.43 19.45
N THR A 9 8.35 19.99 20.61
CA THR A 9 7.94 18.60 20.80
C THR A 9 6.72 18.24 19.96
N VAL A 10 5.72 19.12 19.86
CA VAL A 10 4.52 18.91 19.02
C VAL A 10 4.88 18.90 17.53
N LEU A 11 5.78 19.79 17.10
CA LEU A 11 6.24 19.83 15.71
C LEU A 11 7.07 18.58 15.36
N SER A 12 7.91 18.08 16.28
CA SER A 12 8.71 16.86 16.11
C SER A 12 7.82 15.61 16.03
N VAL A 13 6.77 15.52 16.85
CA VAL A 13 5.80 14.41 16.82
C VAL A 13 4.95 14.47 15.54
N ALA A 14 4.50 15.65 15.12
CA ALA A 14 3.76 15.81 13.86
C ALA A 14 4.63 15.49 12.65
N LEU A 15 5.90 15.90 12.64
CA LEU A 15 6.86 15.57 11.59
C LEU A 15 7.17 14.07 11.55
N SER A 16 7.27 13.41 12.70
CA SER A 16 7.49 11.96 12.81
C SER A 16 6.29 11.14 12.30
N ILE A 17 5.06 11.63 12.52
CA ILE A 17 3.84 10.98 12.03
C ILE A 17 3.75 11.07 10.50
N VAL A 18 4.12 12.21 9.92
CA VAL A 18 4.14 12.42 8.46
C VAL A 18 5.21 11.57 7.77
N CYS A 19 6.35 11.32 8.44
CA CYS A 19 7.41 10.50 7.85
C CYS A 19 7.13 8.99 7.87
N ALA A 20 6.27 8.49 8.76
CA ALA A 20 6.04 7.05 8.92
C ALA A 20 5.20 6.41 7.80
N GLU A 21 4.42 7.20 7.06
CA GLU A 21 3.58 6.71 5.97
C GLU A 21 4.18 6.94 4.56
N ALA A 22 5.33 7.59 4.46
CA ALA A 22 5.98 7.92 3.18
C ALA A 22 7.16 7.00 2.84
N LEU A 23 7.07 5.72 3.18
CA LEU A 23 8.08 4.72 2.82
C LEU A 23 7.77 4.18 1.42
N GLU A 24 8.41 4.76 0.43
CA GLU A 24 8.29 4.33 -0.96
C GLU A 24 9.14 3.07 -1.24
N THR A 25 8.76 2.31 -2.24
CA THR A 25 9.47 1.10 -2.69
C THR A 25 9.87 1.24 -4.15
N ASP A 26 11.11 0.95 -4.47
CA ASP A 26 11.57 0.84 -5.85
C ASP A 26 11.45 -0.60 -6.37
N GLN A 27 10.31 -0.96 -6.95
CA GLN A 27 10.09 -2.29 -7.51
C GLN A 27 10.94 -2.56 -8.76
N TYR A 28 11.39 -1.53 -9.50
CA TYR A 28 12.28 -1.72 -10.65
C TYR A 28 13.63 -2.32 -10.22
N TRP A 29 14.07 -2.03 -8.99
CA TRP A 29 15.30 -2.58 -8.44
C TRP A 29 15.26 -4.11 -8.32
N ALA A 30 14.08 -4.68 -8.15
CA ALA A 30 13.84 -6.13 -8.10
C ALA A 30 13.64 -6.78 -9.49
N TRP A 31 13.54 -5.99 -10.58
CA TRP A 31 13.29 -6.53 -11.92
C TRP A 31 14.40 -7.46 -12.40
N GLY A 32 14.02 -8.54 -13.12
CA GLY A 32 14.93 -9.56 -13.63
C GLY A 32 15.45 -10.54 -12.57
N ARG A 33 15.15 -10.29 -11.29
CA ARG A 33 15.63 -11.11 -10.18
C ARG A 33 14.56 -12.14 -9.76
N PRO A 34 14.95 -13.39 -9.39
CA PRO A 34 14.02 -14.35 -8.83
C PRO A 34 13.53 -13.86 -7.46
N LEU A 35 12.23 -14.00 -7.22
CA LEU A 35 11.59 -13.69 -5.94
C LEU A 35 10.51 -14.75 -5.71
N ALA A 36 10.57 -15.44 -4.58
CA ALA A 36 9.57 -16.44 -4.22
C ALA A 36 8.26 -15.75 -3.80
N ASP A 37 7.13 -16.34 -4.20
CA ASP A 37 5.82 -15.88 -3.77
C ASP A 37 5.61 -16.22 -2.28
N SER A 38 5.29 -15.21 -1.49
CA SER A 38 5.13 -15.27 -0.05
C SER A 38 3.65 -15.27 0.38
N THR A 39 2.71 -15.53 -0.55
CA THR A 39 1.27 -15.44 -0.31
C THR A 39 0.83 -16.25 0.90
N ASP A 40 1.27 -17.50 1.00
CA ASP A 40 0.82 -18.38 2.09
C ASP A 40 1.33 -17.91 3.46
N ALA A 41 2.56 -17.40 3.53
CA ALA A 41 3.10 -16.83 4.76
C ALA A 41 2.34 -15.56 5.18
N VAL A 42 2.01 -14.69 4.23
CA VAL A 42 1.26 -13.46 4.50
C VAL A 42 -0.18 -13.79 4.87
N ASN A 43 -0.84 -14.73 4.18
CA ASN A 43 -2.18 -15.21 4.52
C ASN A 43 -2.22 -15.80 5.94
N ALA A 44 -1.23 -16.63 6.29
CA ALA A 44 -1.13 -17.20 7.64
C ALA A 44 -1.03 -16.09 8.70
N ARG A 45 -0.25 -15.04 8.45
CA ARG A 45 -0.15 -13.89 9.36
C ARG A 45 -1.46 -13.13 9.50
N PHE A 46 -2.16 -12.87 8.39
CA PHE A 46 -3.45 -12.19 8.41
C PHE A 46 -4.48 -12.97 9.23
N ASN A 47 -4.58 -14.27 9.01
CA ASN A 47 -5.53 -15.13 9.73
C ASN A 47 -5.17 -15.26 11.22
N LEU A 48 -3.89 -15.43 11.55
CA LEU A 48 -3.43 -15.44 12.95
C LEU A 48 -3.81 -14.15 13.70
N GLU A 49 -3.67 -12.99 13.06
CA GLU A 49 -4.05 -11.72 13.71
C GLU A 49 -5.57 -11.56 13.81
N LEU A 50 -6.34 -12.17 12.91
CA LEU A 50 -7.81 -12.23 13.02
C LEU A 50 -8.25 -13.11 14.20
N GLU A 51 -7.67 -14.30 14.35
CA GLU A 51 -7.89 -15.19 15.50
C GLU A 51 -7.58 -14.46 16.82
N ARG A 52 -6.43 -13.80 16.88
CA ARG A 52 -6.00 -13.01 18.03
C ARG A 52 -6.91 -11.82 18.30
N ALA A 53 -7.51 -11.23 17.27
CA ALA A 53 -8.47 -10.15 17.42
C ALA A 53 -9.76 -10.65 18.11
N ILE A 54 -10.26 -11.84 17.72
CA ILE A 54 -11.39 -12.48 18.38
C ILE A 54 -11.03 -12.81 19.84
N ALA A 55 -9.91 -13.48 20.06
CA ALA A 55 -9.43 -13.88 21.39
C ALA A 55 -9.09 -12.71 22.32
N SER A 56 -9.03 -11.47 21.80
CA SER A 56 -8.81 -10.29 22.64
C SER A 56 -10.03 -9.84 23.45
N PHE A 57 -11.18 -10.43 23.18
CA PHE A 57 -12.40 -10.18 23.94
C PHE A 57 -12.62 -11.28 25.00
N PRO A 58 -13.13 -10.93 26.20
CA PRO A 58 -13.46 -11.94 27.21
C PRO A 58 -14.54 -12.90 26.72
N GLU A 59 -14.40 -14.19 27.04
CA GLU A 59 -15.37 -15.23 26.64
C GLU A 59 -16.78 -14.97 27.21
N ASP A 60 -16.84 -14.46 28.46
CA ASP A 60 -18.10 -14.08 29.12
C ASP A 60 -18.71 -12.79 28.58
N ARG A 61 -17.99 -12.09 27.70
CA ARG A 61 -18.41 -10.80 27.14
C ARG A 61 -17.96 -10.65 25.69
N PRO A 62 -18.51 -11.50 24.76
CA PRO A 62 -18.15 -11.41 23.35
C PRO A 62 -18.52 -10.04 22.77
N PRO A 63 -17.84 -9.60 21.71
CA PRO A 63 -18.15 -8.31 21.08
C PRO A 63 -19.56 -8.33 20.47
N GLU A 64 -20.32 -7.26 20.69
CA GLU A 64 -21.72 -7.12 20.25
C GLU A 64 -21.88 -7.04 18.73
N SER A 65 -20.78 -6.83 17.99
CA SER A 65 -20.79 -6.71 16.53
C SER A 65 -19.45 -7.09 15.90
N CYS A 66 -19.51 -7.64 14.71
CA CYS A 66 -18.34 -7.91 13.86
C CYS A 66 -17.43 -6.67 13.72
N ARG A 67 -18.00 -5.47 13.63
CA ARG A 67 -17.25 -4.23 13.54
C ARG A 67 -16.27 -4.02 14.70
N LYS A 68 -16.61 -4.47 15.93
CA LYS A 68 -15.67 -4.38 17.06
C LYS A 68 -14.46 -5.28 16.85
N ILE A 69 -14.65 -6.47 16.28
CA ILE A 69 -13.57 -7.39 15.90
C ILE A 69 -12.73 -6.78 14.79
N ALA A 70 -13.34 -6.25 13.74
CA ALA A 70 -12.63 -5.57 12.64
C ALA A 70 -11.76 -4.41 13.13
N VAL A 71 -12.23 -3.63 14.12
CA VAL A 71 -11.43 -2.58 14.77
C VAL A 71 -10.27 -3.17 15.56
N ALA A 72 -10.48 -4.25 16.31
CA ALA A 72 -9.44 -4.95 17.05
C ALA A 72 -8.39 -5.53 16.09
N TYR A 73 -8.83 -6.19 15.01
CA TYR A 73 -7.99 -6.73 13.94
C TYR A 73 -7.06 -5.66 13.32
N ARG A 74 -7.65 -4.53 12.89
CA ARG A 74 -6.87 -3.39 12.39
C ARG A 74 -5.84 -2.90 13.42
N LYS A 75 -6.23 -2.76 14.69
CA LYS A 75 -5.34 -2.27 15.77
C LYS A 75 -4.15 -3.18 15.98
N ARG A 76 -4.30 -4.49 15.81
CA ARG A 76 -3.22 -5.48 15.95
C ARG A 76 -2.19 -5.38 14.84
N MET A 77 -2.63 -5.00 13.64
CA MET A 77 -1.75 -4.84 12.47
C MET A 77 -1.11 -3.43 12.39
N ARG A 78 -1.41 -2.55 13.36
CA ARG A 78 -0.91 -1.17 13.40
C ARG A 78 -0.05 -0.95 14.64
N PHE A 79 1.16 -0.44 14.45
CA PHE A 79 2.00 0.10 15.53
C PHE A 79 2.12 1.62 15.38
N LEU A 80 2.50 2.34 16.46
CA LEU A 80 2.41 3.81 16.61
C LEU A 80 2.90 4.64 15.41
N LEU A 81 3.99 4.26 14.76
CA LEU A 81 4.63 4.99 13.66
C LEU A 81 4.90 4.11 12.43
N LEU A 82 4.95 2.80 12.61
CA LEU A 82 5.13 1.82 11.54
C LEU A 82 4.01 0.79 11.66
N HIS A 83 3.48 0.35 10.54
CA HIS A 83 2.48 -0.71 10.58
C HIS A 83 3.14 -2.04 10.92
N GLU A 84 2.63 -2.72 11.93
CA GLU A 84 3.18 -3.98 12.42
C GLU A 84 3.26 -5.02 11.31
N ILE A 85 2.23 -5.10 10.46
CA ILE A 85 2.22 -6.02 9.32
C ILE A 85 3.34 -5.74 8.30
N GLN A 86 3.65 -4.47 8.06
CA GLN A 86 4.76 -4.06 7.19
C GLN A 86 6.11 -4.43 7.80
N VAL A 87 6.30 -4.12 9.10
CA VAL A 87 7.54 -4.43 9.84
C VAL A 87 7.73 -5.94 9.93
N TRP A 88 6.64 -6.69 10.18
CA TRP A 88 6.68 -8.14 10.18
C TRP A 88 7.10 -8.69 8.80
N ALA A 89 6.46 -8.25 7.72
CA ALA A 89 6.79 -8.71 6.36
C ALA A 89 8.24 -8.40 5.98
N TRP A 90 8.76 -7.28 6.47
CA TRP A 90 10.15 -6.89 6.26
C TRP A 90 11.17 -7.77 7.00
N ASN A 91 10.85 -8.20 8.24
CA ASN A 91 11.79 -8.91 9.11
C ASN A 91 11.56 -10.44 9.17
N SER A 92 10.46 -10.92 8.59
CA SER A 92 10.09 -12.33 8.66
C SER A 92 11.00 -13.20 7.78
N GLU A 93 11.50 -14.30 8.33
CA GLU A 93 12.19 -15.35 7.57
C GLU A 93 11.29 -16.11 6.57
N TRP A 94 9.95 -16.02 6.76
CA TRP A 94 8.95 -16.65 5.92
C TRP A 94 8.58 -15.82 4.69
N VAL A 95 9.06 -14.58 4.59
CA VAL A 95 8.75 -13.66 3.51
C VAL A 95 10.01 -13.40 2.68
N ALA A 96 10.03 -13.92 1.46
CA ALA A 96 11.06 -13.60 0.51
C ALA A 96 10.97 -12.14 0.08
N ARG A 97 12.09 -11.43 0.01
CA ARG A 97 12.14 -9.99 -0.28
C ARG A 97 13.40 -9.59 -1.03
N ILE A 98 13.33 -8.48 -1.70
CA ILE A 98 14.46 -7.83 -2.38
C ILE A 98 14.43 -6.33 -2.04
N PRO A 99 15.49 -5.79 -1.41
CA PRO A 99 16.70 -6.46 -0.90
C PRO A 99 16.42 -7.36 0.31
N ASP A 100 17.27 -8.37 0.52
CA ASP A 100 17.17 -9.29 1.66
C ASP A 100 18.14 -8.95 2.80
N GLY A 101 18.42 -7.67 3.00
CA GLY A 101 19.22 -7.18 4.13
C GLY A 101 20.71 -7.01 3.82
N GLY A 102 21.51 -6.79 4.87
CA GLY A 102 22.96 -6.72 4.80
C GLY A 102 23.51 -5.62 3.87
N GLU A 103 24.46 -6.00 3.01
CA GLU A 103 25.10 -5.09 2.05
C GLU A 103 24.13 -4.69 0.94
N GLU A 104 23.31 -5.63 0.50
CA GLU A 104 22.28 -5.38 -0.51
C GLU A 104 21.30 -4.29 -0.09
N GLN A 105 20.86 -4.28 1.17
CA GLN A 105 20.02 -3.23 1.73
C GLN A 105 20.73 -1.87 1.73
N ARG A 106 22.04 -1.85 2.01
CA ARG A 106 22.83 -0.61 1.96
C ARG A 106 22.99 -0.10 0.53
N GLU A 107 23.20 -0.98 -0.44
CA GLU A 107 23.25 -0.63 -1.85
C GLU A 107 21.91 -0.07 -2.33
N TYR A 108 20.83 -0.79 -2.05
CA TYR A 108 19.47 -0.34 -2.34
C TYR A 108 19.20 1.05 -1.76
N GLY A 109 19.58 1.30 -0.51
CA GLY A 109 19.43 2.61 0.13
C GLY A 109 20.13 3.75 -0.61
N ARG A 110 21.22 3.45 -1.32
CA ARG A 110 22.01 4.46 -2.08
C ARG A 110 21.59 4.63 -3.53
N THR A 111 20.98 3.60 -4.14
CA THR A 111 20.80 3.51 -5.60
C THR A 111 19.36 3.49 -6.07
N ASN A 112 18.37 3.32 -5.15
CA ASN A 112 16.96 3.28 -5.53
C ASN A 112 16.43 4.65 -6.02
N LEU A 113 15.26 4.64 -6.64
CA LEU A 113 14.58 5.83 -7.20
C LEU A 113 14.44 7.00 -6.22
N TYR A 114 14.41 6.69 -4.92
CA TYR A 114 14.09 7.64 -3.87
C TYR A 114 15.29 8.05 -3.01
N SER A 115 16.48 7.52 -3.30
CA SER A 115 17.72 7.74 -2.52
C SER A 115 18.14 9.20 -2.35
N ASN A 116 17.75 10.10 -3.25
CA ASN A 116 18.10 11.52 -3.24
C ASN A 116 17.00 12.42 -2.62
N HIS A 117 16.23 11.93 -1.65
CA HIS A 117 15.21 12.74 -1.00
C HIS A 117 15.80 13.56 0.17
N PRO A 118 15.64 14.90 0.23
CA PRO A 118 16.30 15.75 1.23
C PRO A 118 15.86 15.47 2.68
N LEU A 119 14.69 14.89 2.90
CA LEU A 119 14.22 14.48 4.23
C LEU A 119 14.60 13.03 4.57
N ILE A 120 14.99 12.23 3.56
CA ILE A 120 15.34 10.81 3.71
C ILE A 120 16.87 10.63 3.56
N ASP A 121 17.56 11.63 2.98
CA ASP A 121 19.00 11.66 2.72
C ASP A 121 19.87 11.70 4.00
N THR A 122 19.25 11.71 5.16
CA THR A 122 19.95 11.56 6.44
C THR A 122 20.45 10.13 6.70
N GLY A 123 20.32 9.23 5.71
CA GLY A 123 21.06 7.95 5.59
C GLY A 123 20.84 6.91 6.69
N THR A 124 20.09 7.25 7.74
CA THR A 124 20.12 6.47 8.97
C THR A 124 18.75 6.21 9.61
N TRP A 125 17.65 6.87 9.17
CA TRP A 125 16.43 6.84 9.98
C TRP A 125 15.21 6.19 9.35
N MET A 126 15.13 6.07 8.02
CA MET A 126 14.00 5.39 7.37
C MET A 126 14.48 4.55 6.20
N PRO A 127 14.67 3.25 6.42
CA PRO A 127 15.03 2.34 5.35
C PRO A 127 13.86 2.24 4.35
N PHE A 128 14.18 2.30 3.06
CA PHE A 128 13.22 2.02 1.99
C PHE A 128 12.68 0.60 2.11
N THR A 129 11.40 0.44 1.85
CA THR A 129 10.76 -0.87 1.98
C THR A 129 11.19 -1.83 0.88
N PRO A 130 11.40 -3.11 1.21
CA PRO A 130 11.74 -4.11 0.20
C PRO A 130 10.53 -4.47 -0.65
N THR A 131 10.81 -5.00 -1.83
CA THR A 131 9.82 -5.65 -2.70
C THR A 131 9.61 -7.09 -2.23
N ILE A 132 8.35 -7.49 -2.09
CA ILE A 132 7.88 -8.87 -1.87
C ILE A 132 7.00 -9.29 -3.04
N GLU A 133 6.73 -10.59 -3.18
CA GLU A 133 5.75 -11.11 -4.12
C GLU A 133 4.59 -11.77 -3.35
N VAL A 134 3.36 -11.31 -3.59
CA VAL A 134 2.11 -11.83 -2.98
C VAL A 134 1.07 -11.99 -4.08
N ALA A 135 0.42 -13.14 -4.15
CA ALA A 135 -0.54 -13.50 -5.19
C ALA A 135 0.02 -13.32 -6.62
N GLY A 136 1.33 -13.56 -6.80
CA GLY A 136 2.03 -13.39 -8.06
C GLY A 136 2.20 -11.93 -8.48
N VAL A 137 2.07 -10.97 -7.53
CA VAL A 137 2.27 -9.54 -7.75
C VAL A 137 3.41 -9.03 -6.88
N ARG A 138 4.36 -8.33 -7.50
CA ARG A 138 5.46 -7.66 -6.80
C ARG A 138 4.98 -6.34 -6.22
N MET A 139 5.24 -6.12 -4.95
CA MET A 139 4.80 -4.91 -4.26
C MET A 139 5.75 -4.55 -3.13
N GLY A 140 5.73 -3.31 -2.69
CA GLY A 140 6.34 -2.91 -1.45
C GLY A 140 5.59 -3.47 -0.24
N THR A 141 6.28 -3.69 0.87
CA THR A 141 5.63 -4.17 2.10
C THR A 141 4.65 -3.15 2.69
N ASP A 142 4.80 -1.88 2.33
CA ASP A 142 3.89 -0.78 2.66
C ASP A 142 2.46 -1.00 2.13
N LYS A 143 2.29 -1.69 0.99
CA LYS A 143 0.97 -1.99 0.42
C LYS A 143 0.10 -2.82 1.38
N LEU A 144 0.70 -3.70 2.19
CA LEU A 144 -0.02 -4.42 3.24
C LEU A 144 -0.54 -3.47 4.32
N ALA A 145 0.21 -2.43 4.64
CA ALA A 145 -0.19 -1.40 5.58
C ALA A 145 -1.34 -0.54 5.02
N HIS A 146 -1.23 -0.12 3.76
CA HIS A 146 -2.29 0.61 3.06
C HIS A 146 -3.58 -0.22 2.99
N PHE A 147 -3.48 -1.51 2.65
CA PHE A 147 -4.62 -2.43 2.57
C PHE A 147 -5.40 -2.50 3.89
N VAL A 148 -4.71 -2.66 5.02
CA VAL A 148 -5.39 -2.81 6.32
C VAL A 148 -5.75 -1.45 6.93
N SER A 149 -4.82 -0.50 6.98
CA SER A 149 -4.99 0.71 7.80
C SER A 149 -5.73 1.81 7.05
N SER A 150 -5.25 2.18 5.87
CA SER A 150 -5.91 3.14 5.01
C SER A 150 -7.19 2.54 4.45
N GLY A 151 -7.20 1.22 4.18
CA GLY A 151 -8.39 0.47 3.79
C GLY A 151 -9.55 0.61 4.76
N TRP A 152 -9.28 0.62 6.08
CA TRP A 152 -10.31 0.94 7.09
C TRP A 152 -10.88 2.35 6.95
N THR A 153 -10.04 3.33 6.60
CA THR A 153 -10.48 4.71 6.38
C THR A 153 -11.40 4.78 5.16
N TYR A 154 -11.02 4.10 4.06
CA TYR A 154 -11.83 3.99 2.86
C TYR A 154 -13.15 3.27 3.11
N TYR A 155 -13.13 2.13 3.82
CA TYR A 155 -14.34 1.43 4.23
C TYR A 155 -15.25 2.31 5.12
N SER A 156 -14.68 3.05 6.06
CA SER A 156 -15.45 3.96 6.91
C SER A 156 -16.10 5.09 6.11
N GLU A 157 -15.44 5.60 5.07
CA GLU A 157 -16.01 6.61 4.17
C GLU A 157 -17.06 6.01 3.25
N TYR A 158 -16.85 4.80 2.74
CA TYR A 158 -17.83 4.02 2.01
C TYR A 158 -19.13 3.81 2.82
N GLN A 159 -19.01 3.32 4.04
CA GLN A 159 -20.16 3.13 4.97
C GLN A 159 -20.87 4.45 5.28
N ARG A 160 -20.11 5.55 5.33
CA ARG A 160 -20.69 6.89 5.53
C ARG A 160 -21.50 7.36 4.31
N GLY A 161 -21.05 7.00 3.10
CA GLY A 161 -21.79 7.21 1.86
C GLY A 161 -23.11 6.47 1.84
N LEU A 162 -23.07 5.16 2.12
CA LEU A 162 -24.30 4.32 2.19
C LEU A 162 -25.32 4.87 3.19
N LYS A 163 -24.88 5.30 4.38
CA LYS A 163 -25.76 5.92 5.40
C LYS A 163 -26.40 7.22 4.94
N LYS A 164 -25.83 7.89 3.93
CA LYS A 164 -26.42 9.09 3.29
C LYS A 164 -27.31 8.76 2.10
N GLY A 165 -27.53 7.48 1.81
CA GLY A 165 -28.36 7.02 0.69
C GLY A 165 -27.63 7.01 -0.67
N GLU A 166 -26.30 7.11 -0.68
CA GLU A 166 -25.51 6.94 -1.91
C GLU A 166 -25.55 5.47 -2.37
N SER A 167 -25.51 5.24 -3.69
CA SER A 167 -25.31 3.88 -4.20
C SER A 167 -23.93 3.31 -3.81
N PRO A 168 -23.74 1.98 -3.79
CA PRO A 168 -22.46 1.37 -3.51
C PRO A 168 -21.32 1.95 -4.37
N GLU A 169 -21.54 2.12 -5.68
CA GLU A 169 -20.57 2.66 -6.62
C GLU A 169 -20.26 4.14 -6.34
N ALA A 170 -21.26 4.93 -5.96
CA ALA A 170 -21.05 6.32 -5.60
C ALA A 170 -20.26 6.46 -4.29
N ALA A 171 -20.53 5.60 -3.31
CA ALA A 171 -19.83 5.55 -2.04
C ALA A 171 -18.36 5.10 -2.21
N GLU A 172 -18.09 4.11 -3.08
CA GLU A 172 -16.72 3.70 -3.45
C GLU A 172 -15.96 4.85 -4.13
N ARG A 173 -16.55 5.47 -5.15
CA ARG A 173 -15.95 6.63 -5.84
C ARG A 173 -15.66 7.79 -4.88
N ARG A 174 -16.50 8.01 -3.91
CA ARG A 174 -16.31 9.00 -2.86
C ARG A 174 -15.10 8.67 -1.99
N ALA A 175 -14.97 7.41 -1.52
CA ALA A 175 -13.82 6.96 -0.74
C ALA A 175 -12.51 7.13 -1.53
N VAL A 176 -12.48 6.73 -2.81
CA VAL A 176 -11.32 6.90 -3.70
C VAL A 176 -10.97 8.38 -3.89
N ARG A 177 -11.96 9.24 -4.16
CA ARG A 177 -11.71 10.70 -4.34
C ARG A 177 -11.10 11.32 -3.09
N ARG A 178 -11.57 10.91 -1.92
CA ARG A 178 -11.01 11.34 -0.64
C ARG A 178 -9.57 10.88 -0.49
N GLY A 179 -9.27 9.60 -0.76
CA GLY A 179 -7.93 9.07 -0.69
C GLY A 179 -6.95 9.79 -1.61
N ILE A 180 -7.34 10.07 -2.87
CA ILE A 180 -6.51 10.89 -3.78
C ILE A 180 -6.20 12.27 -3.18
N VAL A 181 -7.15 12.89 -2.47
CA VAL A 181 -6.91 14.18 -1.81
C VAL A 181 -5.96 14.01 -0.62
N GLU A 182 -6.13 12.97 0.20
CA GLU A 182 -5.25 12.68 1.34
C GLU A 182 -3.82 12.41 0.87
N GLU A 183 -3.63 11.57 -0.14
CA GLU A 183 -2.32 11.31 -0.77
C GLU A 183 -1.73 12.56 -1.45
N SER A 184 -2.56 13.42 -2.04
CA SER A 184 -2.07 14.64 -2.68
C SER A 184 -1.59 15.69 -1.68
N LEU A 185 -2.23 15.80 -0.51
CA LEU A 185 -2.05 16.92 0.41
C LEU A 185 -1.22 16.58 1.64
N ILE A 186 -1.40 15.40 2.23
CA ILE A 186 -0.89 15.12 3.58
C ILE A 186 0.23 14.07 3.56
N LEU A 187 0.04 12.97 2.84
CA LEU A 187 0.87 11.78 2.95
C LEU A 187 1.87 11.62 1.78
N GLY A 188 1.50 12.02 0.56
CA GLY A 188 2.27 11.76 -0.63
C GLY A 188 2.88 13.04 -1.24
N LYS A 189 2.22 13.64 -2.24
CA LYS A 189 2.82 14.65 -3.14
C LYS A 189 3.40 15.89 -2.44
N MET A 190 2.83 16.34 -1.33
CA MET A 190 3.39 17.47 -0.57
C MET A 190 4.55 17.06 0.34
N ALA A 191 4.52 15.86 0.89
CA ALA A 191 5.55 15.37 1.82
C ALA A 191 6.73 14.75 1.09
N SER A 192 6.49 13.74 0.23
CA SER A 192 7.52 12.99 -0.49
C SER A 192 7.74 13.47 -1.94
N GLY A 193 6.81 14.23 -2.49
CA GLY A 193 6.77 14.60 -3.91
C GLY A 193 6.22 13.49 -4.81
N VAL A 194 5.62 12.45 -4.22
CA VAL A 194 5.07 11.26 -4.89
C VAL A 194 3.58 11.16 -4.59
N LEU A 195 2.78 10.79 -5.57
CA LEU A 195 1.41 10.34 -5.41
C LEU A 195 1.35 8.90 -5.93
N ALA A 196 1.42 7.95 -5.01
CA ALA A 196 1.44 6.53 -5.34
C ALA A 196 0.03 6.02 -5.62
N ILE A 197 -0.28 5.77 -6.90
CA ILE A 197 -1.60 5.22 -7.30
C ILE A 197 -1.77 3.80 -6.74
N ALA A 198 -0.69 3.04 -6.62
CA ALA A 198 -0.71 1.70 -6.07
C ALA A 198 -1.13 1.67 -4.58
N ASP A 199 -0.80 2.72 -3.79
CA ASP A 199 -1.26 2.87 -2.41
C ASP A 199 -2.77 3.07 -2.33
N ILE A 200 -3.30 3.87 -3.28
CA ILE A 200 -4.74 4.10 -3.40
C ILE A 200 -5.46 2.81 -3.82
N GLU A 201 -4.87 2.02 -4.72
CA GLU A 201 -5.41 0.70 -5.13
C GLU A 201 -5.42 -0.29 -3.96
N ALA A 202 -4.33 -0.38 -3.19
CA ALA A 202 -4.27 -1.22 -2.00
C ALA A 202 -5.29 -0.77 -0.93
N SER A 203 -5.38 0.53 -0.69
CA SER A 203 -6.35 1.11 0.26
C SER A 203 -7.80 0.87 -0.18
N TYR A 204 -8.08 0.97 -1.49
CA TYR A 204 -9.40 0.67 -2.05
C TYR A 204 -9.76 -0.81 -1.85
N ALA A 205 -8.83 -1.73 -2.10
CA ALA A 205 -9.06 -3.16 -1.88
C ALA A 205 -9.41 -3.48 -0.41
N GLY A 206 -8.93 -2.66 0.53
CA GLY A 206 -9.31 -2.78 1.93
C GLY A 206 -10.80 -2.53 2.21
N ILE A 207 -11.55 -1.82 1.32
CA ILE A 207 -13.01 -1.75 1.42
C ILE A 207 -13.60 -3.16 1.34
N HIS A 208 -13.12 -3.96 0.37
CA HIS A 208 -13.59 -5.32 0.17
C HIS A 208 -13.24 -6.21 1.35
N LEU A 209 -11.99 -6.15 1.87
CA LEU A 209 -11.62 -6.89 3.08
C LEU A 209 -12.61 -6.66 4.24
N TYR A 210 -12.91 -5.39 4.54
CA TYR A 210 -13.78 -5.08 5.68
C TYR A 210 -15.26 -5.38 5.42
N ARG A 211 -15.69 -5.38 4.16
CA ARG A 211 -17.01 -5.90 3.76
C ARG A 211 -17.07 -7.41 3.93
N ASP A 212 -16.10 -8.12 3.40
CA ASP A 212 -16.01 -9.57 3.48
C ASP A 212 -15.90 -10.06 4.93
N LEU A 213 -15.25 -9.27 5.80
CA LEU A 213 -15.22 -9.60 7.22
C LEU A 213 -16.61 -9.63 7.85
N CYS A 214 -17.50 -8.66 7.50
CA CYS A 214 -18.69 -8.38 8.29
C CYS A 214 -20.01 -8.22 7.51
N ASP A 215 -19.95 -7.70 6.28
CA ASP A 215 -21.14 -7.14 5.61
C ASP A 215 -21.57 -7.97 4.38
N ASP A 216 -20.80 -8.98 3.98
CA ASP A 216 -21.10 -9.81 2.82
C ASP A 216 -22.19 -10.85 3.14
N GLU A 217 -22.79 -11.45 2.10
CA GLU A 217 -23.74 -12.56 2.23
C GLU A 217 -23.07 -13.81 2.84
N ASP A 218 -21.78 -14.02 2.54
CA ASP A 218 -20.93 -15.06 3.13
C ASP A 218 -19.74 -14.43 3.88
N PRO A 219 -19.96 -13.83 5.07
CA PRO A 219 -18.92 -13.09 5.77
C PRO A 219 -17.86 -14.04 6.34
N ILE A 220 -16.61 -13.53 6.41
CA ILE A 220 -15.50 -14.24 7.04
C ILE A 220 -15.76 -14.48 8.52
N LEU A 221 -16.41 -13.53 9.20
CA LEU A 221 -16.75 -13.63 10.63
C LEU A 221 -18.24 -13.89 10.81
N ARG A 222 -18.57 -14.97 11.51
CA ARG A 222 -19.95 -15.32 11.86
C ARG A 222 -20.11 -15.42 13.36
N LEU A 223 -21.29 -15.02 13.83
CA LEU A 223 -21.69 -15.21 15.21
C LEU A 223 -22.47 -16.54 15.30
N GLU A 224 -21.95 -17.48 16.08
CA GLU A 224 -22.59 -18.76 16.38
C GLU A 224 -22.95 -18.85 17.88
N GLU A 225 -23.60 -19.94 18.33
CA GLU A 225 -23.99 -20.12 19.74
C GLU A 225 -22.80 -20.02 20.72
N GLY A 226 -21.59 -20.41 20.28
CA GLY A 226 -20.34 -20.34 21.08
C GLY A 226 -19.58 -19.04 20.96
N GLY A 227 -20.04 -18.07 20.17
CA GLY A 227 -19.33 -16.80 19.93
C GLY A 227 -18.94 -16.57 18.47
N TRP A 228 -18.01 -15.65 18.24
CA TRP A 228 -17.54 -15.33 16.89
C TRP A 228 -16.55 -16.38 16.38
N VAL A 229 -16.79 -16.85 15.15
CA VAL A 229 -15.94 -17.83 14.45
C VAL A 229 -15.49 -17.29 13.10
N ILE A 230 -14.34 -17.80 12.63
CA ILE A 230 -13.86 -17.57 11.27
C ILE A 230 -14.45 -18.66 10.38
N SER A 231 -15.42 -18.32 9.54
CA SER A 231 -16.12 -19.26 8.64
C SER A 231 -15.29 -19.61 7.41
N ARG A 232 -14.45 -18.68 6.95
CA ARG A 232 -13.46 -18.86 5.88
C ARG A 232 -12.22 -18.00 6.12
N PRO A 233 -11.04 -18.43 5.68
CA PRO A 233 -9.85 -17.63 5.89
C PRO A 233 -9.84 -16.36 5.02
N VAL A 234 -9.09 -15.35 5.46
CA VAL A 234 -8.66 -14.26 4.59
C VAL A 234 -7.64 -14.81 3.60
N ASP A 235 -7.87 -14.64 2.31
CA ASP A 235 -6.90 -14.96 1.25
C ASP A 235 -6.59 -13.72 0.42
N LEU A 236 -5.34 -13.30 0.41
CA LEU A 236 -4.90 -12.12 -0.33
C LEU A 236 -5.03 -12.27 -1.85
N ARG A 237 -5.19 -13.50 -2.36
CA ARG A 237 -5.46 -13.75 -3.78
C ARG A 237 -6.77 -13.11 -4.24
N ASP A 238 -7.71 -12.87 -3.32
CA ASP A 238 -9.01 -12.24 -3.59
C ASP A 238 -8.91 -10.72 -3.75
N TYR A 239 -7.83 -10.10 -3.23
CA TYR A 239 -7.70 -8.64 -3.13
C TYR A 239 -6.55 -8.06 -3.95
N VAL A 240 -5.43 -8.79 -4.05
CA VAL A 240 -4.20 -8.30 -4.70
C VAL A 240 -4.35 -8.29 -6.22
N THR A 241 -4.11 -7.14 -6.81
CA THR A 241 -4.13 -6.93 -8.26
C THR A 241 -2.77 -6.44 -8.76
N PRO A 242 -2.46 -6.59 -10.06
CA PRO A 242 -1.24 -6.04 -10.66
C PRO A 242 -1.03 -4.54 -10.39
N ARG A 243 -2.10 -3.81 -10.06
CA ARG A 243 -2.06 -2.38 -9.79
C ARG A 243 -1.43 -2.01 -8.45
N TRP A 244 -1.08 -3.00 -7.62
CA TRP A 244 -0.30 -2.77 -6.40
C TRP A 244 1.21 -2.68 -6.67
N ASP A 245 1.64 -2.99 -7.90
CA ASP A 245 3.03 -2.84 -8.34
C ASP A 245 3.24 -1.45 -8.97
N GLU A 246 4.05 -0.58 -8.34
CA GLU A 246 4.34 0.76 -8.85
C GLU A 246 5.14 0.75 -10.15
N SER A 247 5.82 -0.34 -10.44
CA SER A 247 6.48 -0.50 -11.73
C SER A 247 5.51 -0.82 -12.88
N TYR A 248 4.29 -1.26 -12.53
CA TYR A 248 3.19 -1.50 -13.46
C TYR A 248 2.16 -0.36 -13.46
N GLN A 249 1.85 0.19 -12.27
CA GLN A 249 0.99 1.35 -12.07
C GLN A 249 1.86 2.53 -11.58
N PRO A 250 2.46 3.31 -12.49
CA PRO A 250 3.41 4.35 -12.11
C PRO A 250 2.79 5.41 -11.20
N PRO A 251 3.53 5.89 -10.19
CA PRO A 251 3.11 7.04 -9.39
C PRO A 251 3.23 8.34 -10.17
N ILE A 252 2.56 9.39 -9.68
CA ILE A 252 2.66 10.75 -10.22
C ILE A 252 3.65 11.54 -9.38
N TYR A 253 4.69 12.08 -9.99
CA TYR A 253 5.72 12.85 -9.30
C TYR A 253 5.49 14.36 -9.39
N SER A 254 5.89 15.09 -8.35
CA SER A 254 6.07 16.54 -8.45
C SER A 254 7.25 16.85 -9.40
N LYS A 255 7.26 18.03 -10.03
CA LYS A 255 8.35 18.46 -10.94
C LYS A 255 9.73 18.35 -10.29
N GLY A 256 9.85 18.71 -9.01
CA GLY A 256 11.10 18.63 -8.27
C GLY A 256 11.54 17.19 -8.02
N ARG A 257 10.58 16.31 -7.69
CA ARG A 257 10.84 14.88 -7.48
C ARG A 257 11.21 14.19 -8.78
N TRP A 258 10.46 14.44 -9.84
CA TRP A 258 10.68 13.88 -11.17
C TRP A 258 12.09 14.12 -11.70
N ARG A 259 12.62 15.32 -11.53
CA ARG A 259 14.01 15.65 -11.92
C ARG A 259 15.06 14.77 -11.24
N LYS A 260 14.76 14.20 -10.07
CA LYS A 260 15.67 13.30 -9.34
C LYS A 260 15.41 11.84 -9.65
N VAL A 261 14.15 11.45 -9.83
CA VAL A 261 13.72 10.07 -10.11
C VAL A 261 14.05 9.66 -11.54
N ARG A 262 13.80 10.53 -12.52
CA ARG A 262 13.95 10.20 -13.94
C ARG A 262 15.33 9.66 -14.31
N PRO A 263 16.47 10.28 -13.91
CA PRO A 263 17.80 9.76 -14.28
C PRO A 263 18.09 8.37 -13.71
N VAL A 264 17.56 8.06 -12.52
CA VAL A 264 17.69 6.71 -11.92
C VAL A 264 16.80 5.74 -12.67
N LEU A 265 15.54 6.14 -12.98
CA LEU A 265 14.60 5.32 -13.74
C LEU A 265 15.15 4.94 -15.12
N GLU A 266 15.85 5.86 -15.81
CA GLU A 266 16.52 5.61 -17.09
C GLU A 266 17.54 4.46 -17.02
N THR A 267 18.16 4.22 -15.86
CA THR A 267 19.12 3.11 -15.70
C THR A 267 18.46 1.72 -15.74
N TYR A 268 17.15 1.65 -15.64
CA TYR A 268 16.41 0.39 -15.72
C TYR A 268 15.92 0.05 -17.13
N CYS A 269 16.16 0.91 -18.13
CA CYS A 269 15.68 0.68 -19.50
C CYS A 269 16.11 -0.66 -20.08
N ASP A 270 17.34 -1.08 -19.85
CA ASP A 270 17.87 -2.36 -20.33
C ASP A 270 17.11 -3.57 -19.77
N ARG A 271 16.44 -3.41 -18.62
CA ARG A 271 15.67 -4.48 -17.98
C ARG A 271 14.31 -4.74 -18.63
N LEU A 272 13.81 -3.83 -19.48
CA LEU A 272 12.55 -4.03 -20.20
C LEU A 272 12.55 -5.29 -21.07
N GLY A 273 13.70 -5.66 -21.61
CA GLY A 273 13.90 -6.85 -22.44
C GLY A 273 14.18 -8.14 -21.66
N ASP A 274 14.34 -8.09 -20.34
CA ASP A 274 14.59 -9.28 -19.53
C ASP A 274 13.40 -10.24 -19.62
N PRO A 275 13.63 -11.54 -19.95
CA PRO A 275 12.55 -12.52 -20.13
C PRO A 275 11.63 -12.65 -18.91
N ARG A 276 12.14 -12.51 -17.69
CA ARG A 276 11.33 -12.57 -16.47
C ARG A 276 10.44 -11.34 -16.33
N VAL A 277 10.94 -10.16 -16.70
CA VAL A 277 10.17 -8.92 -16.71
C VAL A 277 9.06 -8.98 -17.77
N VAL A 278 9.40 -9.43 -18.99
CA VAL A 278 8.43 -9.60 -20.09
C VAL A 278 7.30 -10.55 -19.66
N GLU A 279 7.66 -11.70 -19.05
CA GLU A 279 6.68 -12.68 -18.60
C GLU A 279 5.83 -12.17 -17.42
N MET A 280 6.45 -11.51 -16.43
CA MET A 280 5.73 -10.86 -15.33
C MET A 280 4.69 -9.86 -15.86
N ARG A 281 5.09 -8.98 -16.77
CA ARG A 281 4.21 -7.97 -17.37
C ARG A 281 3.11 -8.60 -18.23
N ARG A 282 3.38 -9.71 -18.92
CA ARG A 282 2.38 -10.48 -19.65
C ARG A 282 1.32 -11.03 -18.69
N ARG A 283 1.74 -11.65 -17.58
CA ARG A 283 0.83 -12.15 -16.53
C ARG A 283 -0.03 -11.02 -15.95
N TYR A 284 0.56 -9.86 -15.71
CA TYR A 284 -0.14 -8.69 -15.20
C TYR A 284 -1.21 -8.21 -16.17
N ARG A 285 -0.90 -8.02 -17.45
CA ARG A 285 -1.87 -7.62 -18.47
C ARG A 285 -3.07 -8.58 -18.58
N ASN A 286 -2.85 -9.87 -18.42
CA ASN A 286 -3.92 -10.86 -18.47
C ASN A 286 -4.87 -10.77 -17.26
N ARG A 287 -4.38 -10.32 -16.11
CA ARG A 287 -5.14 -10.18 -14.86
C ARG A 287 -5.70 -8.77 -14.65
N ASP A 288 -5.09 -7.77 -15.29
CA ASP A 288 -5.45 -6.38 -15.06
C ASP A 288 -6.89 -6.08 -15.50
N ARG A 289 -7.62 -5.40 -14.64
CA ARG A 289 -8.94 -4.84 -14.91
C ARG A 289 -8.95 -3.40 -14.40
N ILE A 290 -9.61 -2.53 -15.14
CA ILE A 290 -9.75 -1.14 -14.71
C ILE A 290 -10.55 -1.08 -13.41
N SER A 291 -9.91 -0.63 -12.35
CA SER A 291 -10.51 -0.47 -11.03
C SER A 291 -11.33 0.83 -10.94
N PRO A 292 -12.19 0.99 -9.93
CA PRO A 292 -12.77 2.28 -9.58
C PRO A 292 -11.72 3.37 -9.35
N VAL A 293 -10.55 3.03 -8.80
CA VAL A 293 -9.41 3.95 -8.67
C VAL A 293 -8.94 4.42 -10.04
N GLY A 294 -8.66 3.50 -10.96
CA GLY A 294 -8.23 3.82 -12.33
C GLY A 294 -9.25 4.71 -13.06
N LYS A 295 -10.56 4.47 -12.89
CA LYS A 295 -11.62 5.32 -13.46
C LYS A 295 -11.57 6.75 -12.90
N VAL A 296 -11.46 6.91 -11.59
CA VAL A 296 -11.40 8.23 -10.94
C VAL A 296 -10.11 8.97 -11.31
N VAL A 297 -8.98 8.27 -11.40
CA VAL A 297 -7.71 8.86 -11.86
C VAL A 297 -7.85 9.35 -13.31
N ALA A 298 -8.37 8.52 -14.23
CA ALA A 298 -8.59 8.90 -15.62
C ALA A 298 -9.52 10.11 -15.76
N GLU A 299 -10.62 10.18 -14.99
CA GLU A 299 -11.50 11.35 -14.93
C GLU A 299 -10.73 12.61 -14.50
N ARG A 300 -9.88 12.52 -13.49
CA ARG A 300 -9.10 13.65 -13.01
C ARG A 300 -8.02 14.10 -14.00
N VAL A 301 -7.42 13.17 -14.71
CA VAL A 301 -6.47 13.45 -15.81
C VAL A 301 -7.22 14.20 -16.93
N ALA A 302 -8.37 13.68 -17.37
CA ALA A 302 -9.19 14.34 -18.40
C ALA A 302 -9.62 15.76 -18.02
N MET A 303 -9.81 16.03 -16.71
CA MET A 303 -10.12 17.35 -16.17
C MET A 303 -8.87 18.22 -15.92
N SER A 304 -7.69 17.79 -16.29
CA SER A 304 -6.40 18.46 -15.97
C SER A 304 -6.17 18.71 -14.47
N LYS A 305 -6.76 17.86 -13.61
CA LYS A 305 -6.60 17.92 -12.15
C LYS A 305 -5.49 17.01 -11.64
N LEU A 306 -5.05 16.06 -12.47
CA LEU A 306 -3.90 15.21 -12.27
C LEU A 306 -3.11 15.13 -13.57
N GLU A 307 -1.81 14.89 -13.45
CA GLU A 307 -0.95 14.48 -14.57
C GLU A 307 -1.25 13.02 -14.92
N ASP A 308 -1.05 12.64 -16.19
CA ASP A 308 -1.21 11.24 -16.61
C ASP A 308 -0.08 10.38 -15.99
N PRO A 309 -0.40 9.36 -15.18
CA PRO A 309 0.61 8.48 -14.60
C PRO A 309 1.50 7.80 -15.66
N ALA A 310 0.96 7.52 -16.85
CA ALA A 310 1.68 6.82 -17.91
C ALA A 310 2.96 7.54 -18.35
N GLN A 311 3.01 8.88 -18.27
CA GLN A 311 4.21 9.66 -18.61
C GLN A 311 5.39 9.43 -17.67
N PHE A 312 5.13 8.91 -16.47
CA PHE A 312 6.13 8.61 -15.44
C PHE A 312 6.57 7.14 -15.46
N GLY A 313 5.96 6.33 -16.32
CA GLY A 313 6.32 4.91 -16.47
C GLY A 313 7.64 4.71 -17.22
N LEU A 314 8.29 3.58 -16.96
CA LEU A 314 9.60 3.28 -17.54
C LEU A 314 9.57 3.26 -19.08
N GLU A 315 8.50 2.74 -19.69
CA GLU A 315 8.40 2.74 -21.17
C GLU A 315 8.41 4.15 -21.76
N ALA A 316 7.68 5.08 -21.14
CA ALA A 316 7.65 6.47 -21.62
C ALA A 316 9.04 7.12 -21.51
N VAL A 317 9.74 6.83 -20.40
CA VAL A 317 11.10 7.34 -20.16
C VAL A 317 12.08 6.77 -21.17
N CYS A 318 12.08 5.45 -21.41
CA CYS A 318 13.03 4.79 -22.30
C CYS A 318 12.81 5.15 -23.78
N THR A 319 11.54 5.34 -24.18
CA THR A 319 11.22 5.81 -25.53
C THR A 319 11.69 7.23 -25.77
N ALA A 320 11.55 8.11 -24.77
CA ALA A 320 12.02 9.50 -24.86
C ALA A 320 13.57 9.62 -24.83
N ALA A 321 14.27 8.66 -24.22
CA ALA A 321 15.72 8.64 -24.19
C ALA A 321 16.34 8.13 -25.49
N ALA A 322 15.59 7.38 -26.30
CA ALA A 322 16.02 6.83 -27.58
C ALA A 322 15.76 7.78 -28.78
N SER A 323 14.98 8.86 -28.58
CA SER A 323 14.67 9.90 -29.56
C SER A 323 15.61 11.12 -29.43
#